data_cd91c760703ff2fd36402e087bc76b63
#
_entry.id   cd91c760703ff2fd36402e087bc76b63
#
_cell.length_a   1.000
_cell.length_b   1.000
_cell.length_c   1.000
_cell.angle_alpha   90.00
_cell.angle_beta   90.00
_cell.angle_gamma   90.00
#
_symmetry.space_group_name_H-M   'P 1'
#
loop_
_entity.id
_entity.type
_entity.pdbx_description
1 polymer ?
#
loop_
_entity_poly.entity_id
_entity_poly.type
_entity_poly.pdbx_seq_one_letter_code
_entity_poly.pdbx_strand_id
1 'polypeptide(L)'
;MVLSRDRTMVDCNARLCEMFGATREALVGQSFRVLYASVAEFERIGKRMEPMLNASGRYADNRMMKRLDGVYGALRGETFWCHVTGRALNRAAPHESGIWTFEDLGSRRSVTAELTPREREVAAHVMQGLTSKQIGKALGISHRTVELHRARLMRRYSTSTTAELVQKLIAT
;
A
#
# COMPACT_ATOMS: atom_id res chain seq x y z
N MET A 1 3.77 -7.40 -12.03
CA MET A 1 4.79 -8.47 -11.91
C MET A 1 6.06 -8.00 -12.61
N VAL A 2 7.19 -8.33 -12.06
CA VAL A 2 8.50 -7.99 -12.63
C VAL A 2 9.45 -9.18 -12.51
N LEU A 3 10.25 -9.41 -13.55
CA LEU A 3 11.39 -10.30 -13.55
C LEU A 3 12.65 -9.51 -13.17
N SER A 4 13.46 -10.04 -12.28
CA SER A 4 14.71 -9.39 -11.86
C SER A 4 15.92 -10.29 -11.99
N ARG A 5 17.09 -9.64 -12.13
CA ARG A 5 18.42 -10.24 -11.98
C ARG A 5 19.27 -9.26 -11.17
N ASP A 6 19.92 -9.74 -10.11
CA ASP A 6 20.81 -8.96 -9.25
C ASP A 6 20.19 -7.63 -8.78
N ARG A 7 18.92 -7.68 -8.34
CA ARG A 7 18.10 -6.54 -7.91
C ARG A 7 17.86 -5.47 -9.01
N THR A 8 18.06 -5.85 -10.27
CA THR A 8 17.76 -5.05 -11.47
C THR A 8 16.51 -5.59 -12.15
N MET A 9 15.65 -4.73 -12.60
CA MET A 9 14.43 -5.09 -13.33
C MET A 9 14.80 -5.50 -14.76
N VAL A 10 14.59 -6.77 -15.12
CA VAL A 10 14.87 -7.30 -16.45
C VAL A 10 13.66 -7.19 -17.36
N ASP A 11 12.47 -7.38 -16.80
CA ASP A 11 11.21 -7.26 -17.53
C ASP A 11 10.08 -6.94 -16.56
N CYS A 12 9.03 -6.27 -17.04
CA CYS A 12 7.84 -5.94 -16.26
C CYS A 12 6.58 -5.91 -17.14
N ASN A 13 5.43 -6.19 -16.53
CA ASN A 13 4.14 -6.08 -17.22
C ASN A 13 3.56 -4.67 -17.15
N ALA A 14 2.60 -4.37 -18.04
CA ALA A 14 1.92 -3.07 -18.13
C ALA A 14 1.30 -2.63 -16.77
N ARG A 15 0.75 -3.57 -16.00
CA ARG A 15 0.15 -3.27 -14.70
C ARG A 15 1.15 -2.73 -13.67
N LEU A 16 2.42 -3.17 -13.74
CA LEU A 16 3.48 -2.59 -12.92
C LEU A 16 3.80 -1.15 -13.35
N CYS A 17 3.87 -0.92 -14.66
CA CYS A 17 4.10 0.40 -15.24
C CYS A 17 3.02 1.41 -14.79
N GLU A 18 1.76 1.03 -14.91
CA GLU A 18 0.63 1.84 -14.43
C GLU A 18 0.72 2.13 -12.92
N MET A 19 1.01 1.10 -12.11
CA MET A 19 1.11 1.21 -10.65
C MET A 19 2.18 2.21 -10.22
N PHE A 20 3.34 2.18 -10.87
CA PHE A 20 4.47 3.05 -10.52
C PHE A 20 4.51 4.34 -11.33
N GLY A 21 3.60 4.55 -12.29
CA GLY A 21 3.53 5.75 -13.11
C GLY A 21 4.73 5.90 -14.05
N ALA A 22 5.24 4.80 -14.62
CA ALA A 22 6.42 4.81 -15.47
C ALA A 22 6.23 3.93 -16.72
N THR A 23 6.96 4.21 -17.78
CA THR A 23 6.96 3.33 -18.95
C THR A 23 7.83 2.11 -18.70
N ARG A 24 7.65 1.05 -19.51
CA ARG A 24 8.46 -0.16 -19.44
C ARG A 24 9.94 0.15 -19.71
N GLU A 25 10.23 1.02 -20.68
CA GLU A 25 11.57 1.46 -21.06
C GLU A 25 12.26 2.23 -19.93
N ALA A 26 11.50 2.95 -19.12
CA ALA A 26 12.02 3.67 -17.97
C ALA A 26 12.32 2.75 -16.77
N LEU A 27 11.69 1.56 -16.70
CA LEU A 27 11.87 0.60 -15.60
C LEU A 27 12.89 -0.48 -15.90
N VAL A 28 12.86 -1.03 -17.10
CA VAL A 28 13.78 -2.11 -17.51
C VAL A 28 15.23 -1.61 -17.51
N GLY A 29 16.11 -2.38 -16.92
CA GLY A 29 17.52 -2.02 -16.71
C GLY A 29 17.78 -1.19 -15.44
N GLN A 30 16.74 -0.72 -14.76
CA GLN A 30 16.90 0.03 -13.52
C GLN A 30 16.95 -0.89 -12.29
N SER A 31 17.73 -0.49 -11.28
CA SER A 31 17.67 -1.12 -9.96
C SER A 31 16.31 -0.85 -9.32
N PHE A 32 15.78 -1.82 -8.57
CA PHE A 32 14.59 -1.60 -7.73
C PHE A 32 14.70 -0.40 -6.78
N ARG A 33 15.90 0.09 -6.51
CA ARG A 33 16.16 1.26 -5.66
C ARG A 33 15.32 2.48 -6.07
N VAL A 34 15.04 2.66 -7.35
CA VAL A 34 14.24 3.81 -7.86
C VAL A 34 12.81 3.81 -7.33
N LEU A 35 12.27 2.63 -6.97
CA LEU A 35 10.93 2.44 -6.45
C LEU A 35 10.81 2.63 -4.93
N TYR A 36 11.92 2.92 -4.23
CA TYR A 36 11.94 3.11 -2.78
C TYR A 36 11.99 4.59 -2.42
N ALA A 37 11.44 4.92 -1.25
CA ALA A 37 11.46 6.30 -0.75
C ALA A 37 12.88 6.81 -0.47
N SER A 38 13.80 5.91 -0.06
CA SER A 38 15.20 6.23 0.19
C SER A 38 16.13 5.05 -0.08
N VAL A 39 17.42 5.37 -0.28
CA VAL A 39 18.49 4.36 -0.41
C VAL A 39 18.63 3.53 0.87
N ALA A 40 18.55 4.18 2.02
CA ALA A 40 18.65 3.52 3.33
C ALA A 40 17.55 2.47 3.51
N GLU A 41 16.34 2.75 3.06
CA GLU A 41 15.24 1.79 3.11
C GLU A 41 15.45 0.61 2.17
N PHE A 42 15.92 0.86 0.95
CA PHE A 42 16.27 -0.19 0.00
C PHE A 42 17.31 -1.16 0.58
N GLU A 43 18.37 -0.62 1.23
CA GLU A 43 19.42 -1.44 1.86
C GLU A 43 18.88 -2.22 3.07
N ARG A 44 18.11 -1.55 3.93
CA ARG A 44 17.50 -2.18 5.12
C ARG A 44 16.59 -3.36 4.72
N ILE A 45 15.76 -3.17 3.71
CA ILE A 45 14.88 -4.23 3.18
C ILE A 45 15.70 -5.36 2.57
N GLY A 46 16.78 -5.05 1.83
CA GLY A 46 17.68 -6.05 1.26
C GLY A 46 18.26 -6.98 2.31
N LYS A 47 18.81 -6.42 3.39
CA LYS A 47 19.35 -7.19 4.51
C LYS A 47 18.30 -8.07 5.21
N ARG A 48 17.06 -7.60 5.32
CA ARG A 48 15.96 -8.37 5.90
C ARG A 48 15.48 -9.50 4.99
N MET A 49 15.50 -9.27 3.68
CA MET A 49 15.04 -10.21 2.66
C MET A 49 15.99 -11.39 2.47
N GLU A 50 17.29 -11.14 2.58
CA GLU A 50 18.36 -12.10 2.31
C GLU A 50 18.21 -13.44 3.05
N PRO A 51 18.07 -13.48 4.40
CA PRO A 51 17.93 -14.76 5.11
C PRO A 51 16.64 -15.51 4.74
N MET A 52 15.56 -14.81 4.42
CA MET A 52 14.30 -15.43 4.04
C MET A 52 14.38 -16.08 2.65
N LEU A 53 15.01 -15.41 1.69
CA LEU A 53 15.26 -15.97 0.35
C LEU A 53 16.21 -17.16 0.43
N ASN A 54 17.26 -17.09 1.24
CA ASN A 54 18.20 -18.20 1.45
C ASN A 54 17.49 -19.42 2.04
N ALA A 55 16.62 -19.24 3.03
CA ALA A 55 15.92 -20.33 3.70
C ALA A 55 14.83 -20.96 2.82
N SER A 56 13.99 -20.17 2.16
CA SER A 56 12.77 -20.64 1.52
C SER A 56 12.70 -20.38 0.00
N GLY A 57 13.57 -19.53 -0.53
CA GLY A 57 13.45 -19.01 -1.90
C GLY A 57 12.24 -18.09 -2.11
N ARG A 58 11.58 -17.67 -1.02
CA ARG A 58 10.38 -16.84 -1.05
C ARG A 58 10.51 -15.67 -0.08
N TYR A 59 9.81 -14.59 -0.40
CA TYR A 59 9.73 -13.42 0.45
C TYR A 59 8.36 -12.76 0.32
N ALA A 60 7.87 -12.19 1.41
CA ALA A 60 6.67 -11.35 1.41
C ALA A 60 6.76 -10.32 2.53
N ASP A 61 6.39 -9.07 2.24
CA ASP A 61 6.18 -8.04 3.25
C ASP A 61 5.30 -6.89 2.73
N ASN A 62 4.91 -6.03 3.65
CA ASN A 62 4.28 -4.75 3.35
C ASN A 62 5.30 -3.64 3.58
N ARG A 63 5.42 -2.74 2.61
CA ARG A 63 6.37 -1.62 2.66
C ARG A 63 5.87 -0.39 1.94
N MET A 64 6.45 0.76 2.29
CA MET A 64 6.25 1.99 1.52
C MET A 64 7.06 1.94 0.24
N MET A 65 6.40 2.17 -0.88
CA MET A 65 7.03 2.32 -2.20
C MET A 65 6.76 3.72 -2.74
N LYS A 66 7.56 4.16 -3.69
CA LYS A 66 7.45 5.50 -4.31
C LYS A 66 7.04 5.38 -5.78
N ARG A 67 6.03 6.13 -6.20
CA ARG A 67 5.68 6.30 -7.61
C ARG A 67 6.74 7.15 -8.30
N LEU A 68 7.00 6.84 -9.56
CA LEU A 68 7.93 7.60 -10.37
C LEU A 68 7.23 8.75 -11.08
N ASP A 69 8.01 9.72 -11.52
CA ASP A 69 7.54 10.86 -12.30
C ASP A 69 7.17 10.40 -13.69
N GLY A 70 5.91 10.17 -13.97
CA GLY A 70 5.59 9.53 -15.20
C GLY A 70 4.39 10.01 -15.96
N VAL A 71 4.17 9.33 -17.04
CA VAL A 71 3.22 9.53 -18.14
C VAL A 71 1.75 9.52 -17.68
N TYR A 72 1.44 9.04 -16.48
CA TYR A 72 0.08 8.74 -16.05
C TYR A 72 -0.51 9.70 -14.98
N GLY A 73 -0.03 10.96 -14.89
CA GLY A 73 -0.75 12.00 -14.14
C GLY A 73 -0.16 12.41 -12.79
N ALA A 74 -0.97 13.04 -11.94
CA ALA A 74 -0.62 13.87 -10.77
C ALA A 74 0.03 13.14 -9.56
N LEU A 75 0.48 11.90 -9.68
CA LEU A 75 0.98 11.08 -8.56
C LEU A 75 2.50 11.12 -8.36
N ARG A 76 3.13 12.18 -8.85
CA ARG A 76 4.58 12.39 -8.84
C ARG A 76 5.20 12.25 -7.45
N GLY A 77 6.07 11.25 -7.27
CA GLY A 77 6.80 11.04 -6.02
C GLY A 77 5.93 10.61 -4.83
N GLU A 78 4.64 10.35 -5.05
CA GLU A 78 3.74 9.86 -4.00
C GLU A 78 4.22 8.53 -3.46
N THR A 79 4.19 8.41 -2.13
CA THR A 79 4.47 7.14 -1.46
C THR A 79 3.16 6.41 -1.15
N PHE A 80 3.17 5.10 -1.32
CA PHE A 80 2.02 4.25 -1.08
C PHE A 80 2.42 2.93 -0.41
N TRP A 81 1.50 2.35 0.36
CA TRP A 81 1.68 1.03 0.92
C TRP A 81 1.54 -0.04 -0.14
N CYS A 82 2.53 -0.91 -0.23
CA CYS A 82 2.59 -1.96 -1.23
C CYS A 82 2.87 -3.31 -0.55
N HIS A 83 2.05 -4.31 -0.86
CA HIS A 83 2.37 -5.70 -0.56
C HIS A 83 3.29 -6.23 -1.65
N VAL A 84 4.46 -6.69 -1.25
CA VAL A 84 5.45 -7.22 -2.18
C VAL A 84 5.69 -8.69 -1.88
N THR A 85 5.58 -9.53 -2.90
CA THR A 85 6.00 -10.93 -2.80
C THR A 85 7.12 -11.20 -3.80
N GLY A 86 8.01 -12.10 -3.43
CA GLY A 86 9.13 -12.50 -4.28
C GLY A 86 9.35 -14.00 -4.27
N ARG A 87 9.77 -14.55 -5.40
CA ARG A 87 10.18 -15.94 -5.54
C ARG A 87 11.48 -16.02 -6.35
N ALA A 88 12.50 -16.63 -5.76
CA ALA A 88 13.71 -16.99 -6.47
C ALA A 88 13.42 -17.99 -7.59
N LEU A 89 13.99 -17.79 -8.76
CA LEU A 89 13.90 -18.72 -9.87
C LEU A 89 14.89 -19.89 -9.71
N ASN A 90 16.06 -19.60 -9.11
CA ASN A 90 17.06 -20.60 -8.79
C ASN A 90 17.22 -20.71 -7.27
N ARG A 91 16.90 -21.87 -6.70
CA ARG A 91 17.03 -22.09 -5.25
C ARG A 91 18.48 -22.22 -4.77
N ALA A 92 19.39 -22.63 -5.65
CA ALA A 92 20.82 -22.71 -5.33
C ALA A 92 21.49 -21.33 -5.34
N ALA A 93 20.92 -20.36 -6.08
CA ALA A 93 21.38 -18.98 -6.15
C ALA A 93 20.17 -18.02 -6.05
N PRO A 94 19.53 -17.90 -4.86
CA PRO A 94 18.21 -17.25 -4.71
C PRO A 94 18.23 -15.74 -4.95
N HIS A 95 19.42 -15.12 -4.99
CA HIS A 95 19.59 -13.70 -5.24
C HIS A 95 19.85 -13.36 -6.71
N GLU A 96 20.25 -14.35 -7.51
CA GLU A 96 20.60 -14.15 -8.92
C GLU A 96 19.42 -13.68 -9.74
N SER A 97 18.29 -14.37 -9.64
CA SER A 97 17.09 -14.03 -10.40
C SER A 97 15.80 -14.36 -9.65
N GLY A 98 14.76 -13.57 -9.88
CA GLY A 98 13.50 -13.76 -9.20
C GLY A 98 12.31 -13.09 -9.89
N ILE A 99 11.14 -13.59 -9.57
CA ILE A 99 9.86 -12.97 -9.95
C ILE A 99 9.28 -12.26 -8.73
N TRP A 100 8.87 -11.02 -8.92
CA TRP A 100 8.29 -10.17 -7.89
C TRP A 100 6.90 -9.72 -8.29
N THR A 101 5.98 -9.75 -7.34
CA THR A 101 4.66 -9.15 -7.51
C THR A 101 4.52 -7.97 -6.56
N PHE A 102 3.75 -7.01 -7.00
CA PHE A 102 3.46 -5.79 -6.27
C PHE A 102 1.94 -5.61 -6.26
N GLU A 103 1.39 -5.36 -5.09
CA GLU A 103 -0.02 -5.06 -4.90
C GLU A 103 -0.14 -3.73 -4.15
N ASP A 104 -0.74 -2.75 -4.80
CA ASP A 104 -1.04 -1.45 -4.17
C ASP A 104 -2.14 -1.64 -3.12
N LEU A 105 -1.76 -1.54 -1.85
CA LEU A 105 -2.70 -1.63 -0.73
C LEU A 105 -3.53 -0.35 -0.60
N GLY A 106 -3.10 0.75 -1.21
CA GLY A 106 -3.88 1.98 -1.34
C GLY A 106 -4.98 1.87 -2.39
N SER A 107 -4.81 1.03 -3.44
CA SER A 107 -5.88 0.75 -4.41
C SER A 107 -6.96 -0.17 -3.84
N ARG A 108 -6.65 -1.02 -2.85
CA ARG A 108 -7.65 -1.63 -1.97
C ARG A 108 -8.33 -0.60 -1.05
N ARG A 109 -7.68 0.55 -0.79
CA ARG A 109 -8.27 1.75 -0.16
C ARG A 109 -9.28 2.47 -1.06
N SER A 110 -9.65 1.94 -2.21
CA SER A 110 -10.81 2.45 -2.95
C SER A 110 -12.10 2.33 -2.14
N VAL A 111 -12.13 1.50 -1.08
CA VAL A 111 -13.22 1.54 -0.09
C VAL A 111 -13.18 2.85 0.72
N THR A 112 -11.99 3.39 1.05
CA THR A 112 -11.86 4.72 1.68
C THR A 112 -11.85 5.87 0.66
N ALA A 113 -11.39 5.63 -0.58
CA ALA A 113 -11.51 6.61 -1.67
C ALA A 113 -12.97 6.84 -2.08
N GLU A 114 -13.85 5.88 -1.83
CA GLU A 114 -15.30 6.03 -2.00
C GLU A 114 -16.00 6.70 -0.80
N LEU A 115 -15.30 6.95 0.32
CA LEU A 115 -15.88 7.71 1.41
C LEU A 115 -16.08 9.16 0.97
N THR A 116 -17.28 9.66 1.17
CA THR A 116 -17.53 11.10 1.03
C THR A 116 -16.60 11.89 1.95
N PRO A 117 -16.29 13.16 1.64
CA PRO A 117 -15.47 13.99 2.53
C PRO A 117 -15.95 13.93 3.99
N ARG A 118 -17.27 13.93 4.20
CA ARG A 118 -17.87 13.89 5.53
C ARG A 118 -17.71 12.55 6.24
N GLU A 119 -17.81 11.45 5.52
CA GLU A 119 -17.56 10.11 6.08
C GLU A 119 -16.09 9.95 6.48
N ARG A 120 -15.18 10.55 5.72
CA ARG A 120 -13.74 10.54 5.99
C ARG A 120 -13.41 11.30 7.28
N GLU A 121 -14.00 12.48 7.47
CA GLU A 121 -13.86 13.26 8.72
C GLU A 121 -14.39 12.48 9.93
N VAL A 122 -15.59 11.89 9.81
CA VAL A 122 -16.16 11.07 10.89
C VAL A 122 -15.27 9.85 11.18
N ALA A 123 -14.78 9.15 10.16
CA ALA A 123 -13.89 7.99 10.32
C ALA A 123 -12.59 8.37 11.04
N ALA A 124 -11.98 9.51 10.70
CA ALA A 124 -10.77 10.00 11.37
C ALA A 124 -10.98 10.24 12.86
N HIS A 125 -12.11 10.82 13.25
CA HIS A 125 -12.43 11.03 14.66
C HIS A 125 -12.83 9.74 15.40
N VAL A 126 -13.46 8.79 14.71
CA VAL A 126 -13.75 7.45 15.27
C VAL A 126 -12.44 6.71 15.58
N MET A 127 -11.45 6.82 14.72
CA MET A 127 -10.10 6.24 14.94
C MET A 127 -9.38 6.86 16.16
N GLN A 128 -9.68 8.14 16.47
CA GLN A 128 -9.18 8.82 17.65
C GLN A 128 -9.94 8.44 18.94
N GLY A 129 -10.95 7.57 18.86
CA GLY A 129 -11.74 7.13 19.98
C GLY A 129 -12.82 8.12 20.45
N LEU A 130 -13.13 9.16 19.67
CA LEU A 130 -14.12 10.16 20.04
C LEU A 130 -15.54 9.58 20.02
N THR A 131 -16.36 10.00 20.98
CA THR A 131 -17.80 9.68 21.03
C THR A 131 -18.59 10.48 19.98
N SER A 132 -19.77 10.00 19.60
CA SER A 132 -20.63 10.69 18.62
C SER A 132 -20.96 12.13 19.02
N LYS A 133 -21.09 12.41 20.33
CA LYS A 133 -21.29 13.77 20.82
C LYS A 133 -20.07 14.67 20.62
N GLN A 134 -18.86 14.16 20.89
CA GLN A 134 -17.61 14.88 20.70
C GLN A 134 -17.35 15.14 19.21
N ILE A 135 -17.56 14.13 18.36
CA ILE A 135 -17.46 14.27 16.90
C ILE A 135 -18.45 15.29 16.38
N GLY A 136 -19.70 15.25 16.85
CA GLY A 136 -20.73 16.23 16.48
C GLY A 136 -20.31 17.66 16.81
N LYS A 137 -19.75 17.87 18.00
CA LYS A 137 -19.22 19.18 18.43
C LYS A 137 -18.02 19.62 17.55
N ALA A 138 -17.10 18.71 17.28
CA ALA A 138 -15.91 19.00 16.47
C ALA A 138 -16.25 19.34 15.01
N LEU A 139 -17.26 18.68 14.44
CA LEU A 139 -17.65 18.82 13.05
C LEU A 139 -18.84 19.77 12.82
N GLY A 140 -19.39 20.37 13.88
CA GLY A 140 -20.54 21.29 13.78
C GLY A 140 -21.83 20.61 13.30
N ILE A 141 -22.07 19.34 13.65
CA ILE A 141 -23.28 18.59 13.30
C ILE A 141 -23.90 17.89 14.51
N SER A 142 -25.15 17.45 14.35
CA SER A 142 -25.83 16.73 15.44
C SER A 142 -25.18 15.37 15.70
N HIS A 143 -25.16 14.90 16.94
CA HIS A 143 -24.70 13.56 17.28
C HIS A 143 -25.46 12.47 16.51
N ARG A 144 -26.74 12.70 16.21
CA ARG A 144 -27.59 11.80 15.42
C ARG A 144 -27.09 11.68 13.97
N THR A 145 -26.60 12.79 13.38
CA THR A 145 -25.97 12.79 12.05
C THR A 145 -24.67 12.00 12.07
N VAL A 146 -23.86 12.12 13.14
CA VAL A 146 -22.65 11.33 13.33
C VAL A 146 -22.95 9.84 13.40
N GLU A 147 -23.98 9.46 14.17
CA GLU A 147 -24.42 8.05 14.29
C GLU A 147 -24.86 7.48 12.94
N LEU A 148 -25.55 8.28 12.12
CA LEU A 148 -25.90 7.88 10.76
C LEU A 148 -24.66 7.61 9.89
N HIS A 149 -23.65 8.48 9.96
CA HIS A 149 -22.38 8.24 9.26
C HIS A 149 -21.64 7.02 9.80
N ARG A 150 -21.60 6.82 11.13
CA ARG A 150 -21.01 5.62 11.74
C ARG A 150 -21.72 4.34 11.29
N ALA A 151 -23.05 4.33 11.27
CA ALA A 151 -23.82 3.17 10.80
C ALA A 151 -23.54 2.86 9.30
N ARG A 152 -23.37 3.89 8.47
CA ARG A 152 -22.97 3.72 7.06
C ARG A 152 -21.56 3.15 6.95
N LEU A 153 -20.60 3.65 7.72
CA LEU A 153 -19.25 3.13 7.79
C LEU A 153 -19.24 1.67 8.24
N MET A 154 -19.92 1.33 9.33
CA MET A 154 -20.01 -0.04 9.85
C MET A 154 -20.60 -1.00 8.80
N ARG A 155 -21.66 -0.58 8.10
CA ARG A 155 -22.24 -1.37 7.01
C ARG A 155 -21.27 -1.56 5.86
N ARG A 156 -20.56 -0.51 5.44
CA ARG A 156 -19.59 -0.52 4.34
C ARG A 156 -18.41 -1.43 4.65
N TYR A 157 -17.91 -1.41 5.88
CA TYR A 157 -16.80 -2.24 6.34
C TYR A 157 -17.22 -3.63 6.86
N SER A 158 -18.53 -3.94 6.80
CA SER A 158 -19.10 -5.20 7.30
C SER A 158 -18.68 -5.49 8.74
N THR A 159 -18.86 -4.52 9.63
CA THR A 159 -18.52 -4.59 11.05
C THR A 159 -19.77 -4.42 11.91
N SER A 160 -19.78 -5.08 13.08
CA SER A 160 -20.88 -5.03 14.06
C SER A 160 -20.60 -4.10 15.22
N THR A 161 -19.33 -3.80 15.48
CA THR A 161 -18.89 -2.98 16.60
C THR A 161 -17.97 -1.84 16.17
N THR A 162 -17.90 -0.79 16.99
CA THR A 162 -16.95 0.31 16.74
C THR A 162 -15.50 -0.15 16.82
N ALA A 163 -15.17 -1.10 17.70
CA ALA A 163 -13.83 -1.64 17.82
C ALA A 163 -13.39 -2.36 16.53
N GLU A 164 -14.25 -3.20 15.97
CA GLU A 164 -14.02 -3.83 14.66
C GLU A 164 -13.87 -2.80 13.54
N LEU A 165 -14.72 -1.74 13.56
CA LEU A 165 -14.61 -0.66 12.58
C LEU A 165 -13.25 0.03 12.66
N VAL A 166 -12.78 0.38 13.87
CA VAL A 166 -11.49 1.01 14.10
C VAL A 166 -10.37 0.09 13.62
N GLN A 167 -10.39 -1.20 13.95
CA GLN A 167 -9.40 -2.17 13.45
C GLN A 167 -9.36 -2.22 11.92
N LYS A 168 -10.51 -2.25 11.27
CA LYS A 168 -10.56 -2.25 9.80
C LYS A 168 -10.11 -0.92 9.18
N LEU A 169 -10.44 0.21 9.79
CA LEU A 169 -9.98 1.52 9.34
C LEU A 169 -8.46 1.69 9.47
N ILE A 170 -7.84 1.09 10.50
CA ILE A 170 -6.37 1.10 10.71
C ILE A 170 -5.69 0.12 9.75
N ALA A 171 -6.31 -1.03 9.48
CA ALA A 171 -5.77 -2.06 8.59
C ALA A 171 -5.95 -1.74 7.10
N THR A 172 -6.73 -0.70 6.80
CA THR A 172 -7.04 -0.23 5.44
C THR A 172 -6.13 0.90 5.04
#